data_b1c9c32a53ea844ad38d3cf2e827c90c
#
_entry.id   b1c9c32a53ea844ad38d3cf2e827c90c
#
_cell.length_a   1.000
_cell.length_b   1.000
_cell.length_c   1.000
_cell.angle_alpha   90.00
_cell.angle_beta   90.00
_cell.angle_gamma   90.00
#
_symmetry.space_group_name_H-M   'P 1'
#
loop_
_entity.id
_entity.type
_entity.pdbx_description
1 polymer ?
#
loop_
_entity_poly.entity_id
_entity_poly.type
_entity_poly.pdbx_seq_one_letter_code
_entity_poly.pdbx_strand_id
1 'polypeptide(L)'
;MSDSDQNTSWNDYLSANTRYPELGFSMDSSRMNIPSNYADSLATEISRAFDGLKSIEAGEIMNPDEGRMVGHYWLRNAELAPNDEIKKQITKPIAELKAFAKKIIRGEITTPKGGRFENLLIIGIGGSALGPQFIYEALGANSPLKTFFFDNTDPA
;
A
#
# COMPACT_ATOMS: atom_id res chain seq x y z
N MET A 1 -11.49 -41.59 -7.27
CA MET A 1 -10.09 -41.13 -7.41
C MET A 1 -9.21 -42.25 -6.90
N SER A 2 -8.27 -42.73 -7.69
CA SER A 2 -7.34 -43.77 -7.27
C SER A 2 -6.27 -43.19 -6.34
N ASP A 3 -5.65 -44.02 -5.48
CA ASP A 3 -4.53 -43.60 -4.62
C ASP A 3 -3.37 -42.97 -5.42
N SER A 4 -3.19 -43.40 -6.67
CA SER A 4 -2.20 -42.83 -7.59
C SER A 4 -2.51 -41.37 -7.96
N ASP A 5 -3.79 -41.03 -8.17
CA ASP A 5 -4.19 -39.64 -8.54
C ASP A 5 -4.03 -38.66 -7.36
N GLN A 6 -4.28 -39.14 -6.13
CA GLN A 6 -4.07 -38.33 -4.94
C GLN A 6 -2.58 -38.04 -4.67
N ASN A 7 -1.72 -39.03 -4.91
CA ASN A 7 -0.28 -38.91 -4.70
C ASN A 7 0.35 -37.98 -5.75
N THR A 8 -0.10 -38.01 -6.99
CA THR A 8 0.34 -37.08 -8.04
C THR A 8 -0.04 -35.64 -7.69
N SER A 9 -1.30 -35.41 -7.31
CA SER A 9 -1.79 -34.07 -6.91
C SER A 9 -1.06 -33.51 -5.70
N TRP A 10 -0.65 -34.32 -4.73
CA TRP A 10 0.15 -33.89 -3.59
C TRP A 10 1.59 -33.53 -3.97
N ASN A 11 2.22 -34.30 -4.81
CA ASN A 11 3.56 -34.03 -5.31
C ASN A 11 3.59 -32.76 -6.17
N ASP A 12 2.56 -32.53 -6.99
CA ASP A 12 2.41 -31.30 -7.77
C ASP A 12 2.30 -30.09 -6.85
N TYR A 13 1.49 -30.19 -5.78
CA TYR A 13 1.41 -29.12 -4.76
C TYR A 13 2.75 -28.86 -4.10
N LEU A 14 3.47 -29.89 -3.64
CA LEU A 14 4.75 -29.73 -2.98
C LEU A 14 5.81 -29.07 -3.89
N SER A 15 5.82 -29.45 -5.17
CA SER A 15 6.77 -28.90 -6.15
C SER A 15 6.46 -27.46 -6.57
N ALA A 16 5.18 -27.08 -6.53
CA ALA A 16 4.68 -25.79 -6.97
C ALA A 16 4.42 -24.79 -5.81
N ASN A 17 4.70 -25.21 -4.55
CA ASN A 17 4.55 -24.35 -3.38
C ASN A 17 5.88 -23.68 -3.04
N THR A 18 6.01 -22.42 -3.44
CA THR A 18 7.18 -21.60 -3.12
C THR A 18 6.95 -20.84 -1.82
N ARG A 19 7.91 -20.90 -0.90
CA ARG A 19 7.82 -20.25 0.42
C ARG A 19 8.96 -19.27 0.63
N TYR A 20 8.60 -18.11 1.18
CA TYR A 20 9.50 -17.04 1.59
C TYR A 20 9.30 -16.75 3.08
N PRO A 21 9.91 -17.56 3.98
CA PRO A 21 9.67 -17.46 5.42
C PRO A 21 10.01 -16.09 6.00
N GLU A 22 11.04 -15.44 5.50
CA GLU A 22 11.50 -14.10 5.89
C GLU A 22 10.47 -13.01 5.58
N LEU A 23 9.59 -13.25 4.61
CA LEU A 23 8.49 -12.34 4.24
C LEU A 23 7.15 -12.77 4.83
N GLY A 24 7.08 -13.94 5.49
CA GLY A 24 5.82 -14.55 5.91
C GLY A 24 4.90 -14.85 4.72
N PHE A 25 5.44 -15.10 3.54
CA PHE A 25 4.70 -15.25 2.29
C PHE A 25 4.91 -16.63 1.67
N SER A 26 3.86 -17.18 1.11
CA SER A 26 3.93 -18.39 0.27
C SER A 26 3.03 -18.25 -0.93
N MET A 27 3.41 -18.91 -2.04
CA MET A 27 2.67 -18.93 -3.29
C MET A 27 2.49 -20.38 -3.74
N ASP A 28 1.24 -20.76 -3.96
CA ASP A 28 0.86 -22.05 -4.53
C ASP A 28 0.44 -21.87 -5.99
N SER A 29 1.23 -22.42 -6.91
CA SER A 29 0.93 -22.43 -8.34
C SER A 29 0.52 -23.81 -8.87
N SER A 30 0.27 -24.80 -8.01
CA SER A 30 -0.06 -26.18 -8.38
C SER A 30 -1.33 -26.33 -9.24
N ARG A 31 -2.25 -25.36 -9.14
CA ARG A 31 -3.49 -25.33 -9.93
C ARG A 31 -3.36 -24.51 -11.21
N MET A 32 -2.21 -23.90 -11.46
CA MET A 32 -1.94 -23.16 -12.69
C MET A 32 -1.35 -24.12 -13.74
N ASN A 33 -1.89 -24.07 -14.94
CA ASN A 33 -1.35 -24.83 -16.06
C ASN A 33 -0.15 -24.08 -16.68
N ILE A 34 0.97 -24.07 -15.96
CA ILE A 34 2.18 -23.34 -16.35
C ILE A 34 3.07 -24.29 -17.18
N PRO A 35 3.39 -23.95 -18.43
CA PRO A 35 4.36 -24.73 -19.24
C PRO A 35 5.73 -24.78 -18.55
N SER A 36 6.46 -25.89 -18.70
CA SER A 36 7.77 -26.09 -18.06
C SER A 36 8.82 -25.06 -18.48
N ASN A 37 8.70 -24.48 -19.67
CA ASN A 37 9.59 -23.44 -20.21
C ASN A 37 9.09 -22.01 -19.98
N TYR A 38 8.03 -21.82 -19.18
CA TYR A 38 7.39 -20.51 -19.01
C TYR A 38 8.34 -19.44 -18.44
N ALA A 39 9.09 -19.80 -17.41
CA ALA A 39 10.07 -18.88 -16.82
C ALA A 39 11.16 -18.48 -17.81
N ASP A 40 11.69 -19.44 -18.58
CA ASP A 40 12.71 -19.18 -19.58
C ASP A 40 12.17 -18.33 -20.73
N SER A 41 10.91 -18.56 -21.13
CA SER A 41 10.27 -17.77 -22.19
C SER A 41 10.06 -16.30 -21.82
N LEU A 42 9.99 -15.98 -20.54
CA LEU A 42 9.81 -14.63 -20.01
C LEU A 42 11.08 -14.01 -19.42
N ALA A 43 12.21 -14.69 -19.48
CA ALA A 43 13.42 -14.26 -18.78
C ALA A 43 13.86 -12.83 -19.16
N THR A 44 13.75 -12.46 -20.43
CA THR A 44 14.08 -11.11 -20.92
C THR A 44 13.13 -10.05 -20.39
N GLU A 45 11.83 -10.33 -20.42
CA GLU A 45 10.79 -9.42 -19.93
C GLU A 45 10.88 -9.24 -18.42
N ILE A 46 11.13 -10.32 -17.69
CA ILE A 46 11.32 -10.32 -16.24
C ILE A 46 12.57 -9.49 -15.88
N SER A 47 13.70 -9.70 -16.58
CA SER A 47 14.90 -8.89 -16.36
C SER A 47 14.63 -7.40 -16.57
N ARG A 48 13.94 -7.04 -17.66
CA ARG A 48 13.55 -5.65 -17.95
C ARG A 48 12.62 -5.08 -16.88
N ALA A 49 11.69 -5.87 -16.36
CA ALA A 49 10.82 -5.45 -15.27
C ALA A 49 11.60 -5.16 -13.98
N PHE A 50 12.55 -5.99 -13.61
CA PHE A 50 13.43 -5.75 -12.46
C PHE A 50 14.31 -4.50 -12.64
N ASP A 51 14.83 -4.26 -13.82
CA ASP A 51 15.60 -3.04 -14.09
C ASP A 51 14.69 -1.79 -14.01
N GLY A 52 13.46 -1.88 -14.50
CA GLY A 52 12.46 -0.83 -14.32
C GLY A 52 12.13 -0.55 -12.85
N LEU A 53 12.02 -1.59 -12.01
CA LEU A 53 11.83 -1.43 -10.56
C LEU A 53 13.00 -0.71 -9.90
N LYS A 54 14.24 -1.04 -10.27
CA LYS A 54 15.44 -0.33 -9.77
C LYS A 54 15.43 1.15 -10.19
N SER A 55 15.04 1.46 -11.42
CA SER A 55 14.89 2.82 -11.91
C SER A 55 13.84 3.60 -11.11
N ILE A 56 12.70 2.98 -10.78
CA ILE A 56 11.68 3.56 -9.91
C ILE A 56 12.27 3.87 -8.51
N GLU A 57 12.95 2.91 -7.90
CA GLU A 57 13.57 3.09 -6.58
C GLU A 57 14.63 4.19 -6.59
N ALA A 58 15.39 4.30 -7.68
CA ALA A 58 16.42 5.33 -7.86
C ALA A 58 15.85 6.74 -8.11
N GLY A 59 14.56 6.87 -8.36
CA GLY A 59 13.91 8.17 -8.59
C GLY A 59 13.98 8.65 -10.04
N GLU A 60 14.11 7.75 -10.99
CA GLU A 60 13.95 8.09 -12.40
C GLU A 60 12.49 8.45 -12.72
N ILE A 61 12.30 9.29 -13.74
CA ILE A 61 10.95 9.66 -14.21
C ILE A 61 10.39 8.50 -15.02
N MET A 62 9.65 7.60 -14.34
CA MET A 62 9.06 6.41 -14.93
C MET A 62 7.56 6.58 -15.28
N ASN A 63 7.01 7.75 -15.01
CA ASN A 63 5.70 8.17 -15.51
C ASN A 63 5.89 9.29 -16.52
N PRO A 64 6.11 8.99 -17.80
CA PRO A 64 6.39 9.97 -18.83
C PRO A 64 5.20 10.88 -19.14
N ASP A 65 3.98 10.38 -18.98
CA ASP A 65 2.76 11.15 -19.28
C ASP A 65 2.60 12.36 -18.35
N GLU A 66 2.99 12.21 -17.08
CA GLU A 66 2.94 13.28 -16.10
C GLU A 66 4.32 13.90 -15.80
N GLY A 67 5.39 13.35 -16.37
CA GLY A 67 6.76 13.78 -16.09
C GLY A 67 7.16 13.61 -14.62
N ARG A 68 6.69 12.55 -13.95
CA ARG A 68 6.85 12.36 -12.51
C ARG A 68 7.63 11.10 -12.14
N MET A 69 8.32 11.20 -11.00
CA MET A 69 8.84 10.05 -10.27
C MET A 69 7.69 9.28 -9.60
N VAL A 70 7.92 7.98 -9.34
CA VAL A 70 6.99 7.11 -8.62
C VAL A 70 7.55 6.81 -7.23
N GLY A 71 6.91 7.34 -6.19
CA GLY A 71 7.48 7.40 -4.83
C GLY A 71 6.96 6.34 -3.85
N HIS A 72 6.35 5.23 -4.30
CA HIS A 72 5.74 4.23 -3.41
C HIS A 72 6.70 3.63 -2.38
N TYR A 73 7.94 3.38 -2.75
CA TYR A 73 8.97 2.83 -1.85
C TYR A 73 9.36 3.84 -0.78
N TRP A 74 9.59 5.09 -1.15
CA TRP A 74 10.03 6.14 -0.24
C TRP A 74 8.94 6.53 0.76
N LEU A 75 7.67 6.47 0.37
CA LEU A 75 6.55 6.73 1.28
C LEU A 75 6.45 5.67 2.38
N ARG A 76 6.99 4.47 2.16
CA ARG A 76 7.05 3.40 3.17
C ARG A 76 8.33 3.47 4.00
N ASN A 77 9.42 3.85 3.37
CA ASN A 77 10.72 4.03 4.03
C ASN A 77 11.43 5.25 3.43
N ALA A 78 11.37 6.37 4.13
CA ALA A 78 11.94 7.63 3.67
C ALA A 78 13.49 7.59 3.52
N GLU A 79 14.16 6.61 4.13
CA GLU A 79 15.60 6.42 3.95
C GLU A 79 15.97 5.95 2.52
N LEU A 80 15.01 5.40 1.79
CA LEU A 80 15.17 5.02 0.38
C LEU A 80 15.00 6.20 -0.59
N ALA A 81 14.64 7.38 -0.10
CA ALA A 81 14.43 8.54 -0.97
C ALA A 81 15.71 8.89 -1.76
N PRO A 82 15.60 9.27 -3.05
CA PRO A 82 16.75 9.49 -3.92
C PRO A 82 17.59 10.72 -3.53
N ASN A 83 17.05 11.59 -2.68
CA ASN A 83 17.75 12.75 -2.15
C ASN A 83 17.10 13.27 -0.85
N ASP A 84 17.83 14.11 -0.12
CA ASP A 84 17.42 14.69 1.15
C ASP A 84 16.19 15.60 1.04
N GLU A 85 15.98 16.24 -0.10
CA GLU A 85 14.81 17.11 -0.31
C GLU A 85 13.52 16.30 -0.31
N ILE A 86 13.47 15.21 -1.07
CA ILE A 86 12.32 14.30 -1.10
C ILE A 86 12.13 13.64 0.27
N LYS A 87 13.22 13.21 0.92
CA LYS A 87 13.15 12.67 2.29
C LYS A 87 12.48 13.64 3.26
N LYS A 88 12.85 14.92 3.20
CA LYS A 88 12.22 15.97 4.02
C LYS A 88 10.76 16.20 3.65
N GLN A 89 10.42 16.20 2.37
CA GLN A 89 9.04 16.34 1.90
C GLN A 89 8.14 15.20 2.38
N ILE A 90 8.69 14.03 2.66
CA ILE A 90 7.96 12.88 3.23
C ILE A 90 7.86 12.98 4.75
N THR A 91 8.99 13.21 5.42
CA THR A 91 9.07 13.08 6.89
C THR A 91 8.47 14.27 7.62
N LYS A 92 8.68 15.49 7.10
CA LYS A 92 8.20 16.73 7.73
C LYS A 92 6.68 16.80 7.82
N PRO A 93 5.89 16.59 6.75
CA PRO A 93 4.43 16.62 6.83
C PRO A 93 3.86 15.58 7.79
N ILE A 94 4.47 14.38 7.88
CA ILE A 94 4.03 13.35 8.84
C ILE A 94 4.21 13.83 10.28
N ALA A 95 5.34 14.45 10.60
CA ALA A 95 5.60 14.99 11.92
C ALA A 95 4.65 16.16 12.26
N GLU A 96 4.43 17.07 11.31
CA GLU A 96 3.52 18.21 11.45
C GLU A 96 2.07 17.76 11.65
N LEU A 97 1.61 16.77 10.84
CA LEU A 97 0.27 16.20 10.97
C LEU A 97 0.06 15.54 12.34
N LYS A 98 1.04 14.75 12.81
CA LYS A 98 0.99 14.15 14.15
C LYS A 98 0.94 15.19 15.26
N ALA A 99 1.70 16.27 15.14
CA ALA A 99 1.68 17.37 16.11
C ALA A 99 0.34 18.11 16.10
N PHE A 100 -0.20 18.40 14.91
CA PHE A 100 -1.51 19.02 14.74
C PHE A 100 -2.64 18.16 15.33
N ALA A 101 -2.67 16.87 14.99
CA ALA A 101 -3.68 15.95 15.53
C ALA A 101 -3.65 15.90 17.07
N LYS A 102 -2.45 15.87 17.68
CA LYS A 102 -2.31 15.93 19.14
C LYS A 102 -2.91 17.19 19.73
N LYS A 103 -2.73 18.34 19.11
CA LYS A 103 -3.30 19.62 19.57
C LYS A 103 -4.83 19.61 19.51
N ILE A 104 -5.41 19.08 18.44
CA ILE A 104 -6.87 18.88 18.33
C ILE A 104 -7.39 17.98 19.45
N ILE A 105 -6.79 16.80 19.62
CA ILE A 105 -7.22 15.80 20.62
C ILE A 105 -7.11 16.35 22.05
N ARG A 106 -6.08 17.14 22.35
CA ARG A 106 -5.90 17.78 23.66
C ARG A 106 -6.79 19.01 23.88
N GLY A 107 -7.47 19.49 22.84
CA GLY A 107 -8.27 20.71 22.91
C GLY A 107 -7.44 21.98 22.97
N GLU A 108 -6.18 21.94 22.54
CA GLU A 108 -5.31 23.13 22.39
C GLU A 108 -5.77 23.98 21.19
N ILE A 109 -6.38 23.34 20.20
CA ILE A 109 -7.08 23.99 19.09
C ILE A 109 -8.57 23.73 19.29
N THR A 110 -9.35 24.78 19.37
CA THR A 110 -10.78 24.75 19.64
C THR A 110 -11.59 25.17 18.43
N THR A 111 -12.89 24.86 18.46
CA THR A 111 -13.84 25.38 17.48
C THR A 111 -14.00 26.91 17.61
N PRO A 112 -14.52 27.62 16.62
CA PRO A 112 -14.79 29.07 16.71
C PRO A 112 -15.70 29.46 17.89
N LYS A 113 -16.47 28.51 18.43
CA LYS A 113 -17.35 28.71 19.58
C LYS A 113 -16.68 28.32 20.92
N GLY A 114 -15.40 27.97 20.92
CA GLY A 114 -14.62 27.63 22.12
C GLY A 114 -14.73 26.17 22.59
N GLY A 115 -15.46 25.31 21.89
CA GLY A 115 -15.57 23.88 22.21
C GLY A 115 -14.48 23.03 21.57
N ARG A 116 -14.39 21.75 21.98
CA ARG A 116 -13.53 20.76 21.32
C ARG A 116 -14.13 20.32 20.00
N PHE A 117 -13.28 19.89 19.10
CA PHE A 117 -13.71 19.14 17.93
C PHE A 117 -14.13 17.74 18.35
N GLU A 118 -15.28 17.30 17.91
CA GLU A 118 -15.86 15.97 18.21
C GLU A 118 -15.96 15.11 16.96
N ASN A 119 -15.99 15.75 15.79
CA ASN A 119 -16.20 15.10 14.51
C ASN A 119 -15.05 15.37 13.56
N LEU A 120 -14.72 14.36 12.73
CA LEU A 120 -13.82 14.44 11.59
C LEU A 120 -14.61 14.09 10.34
N LEU A 121 -14.60 14.96 9.36
CA LEU A 121 -15.18 14.69 8.04
C LEU A 121 -14.06 14.47 7.04
N ILE A 122 -14.09 13.32 6.37
CA ILE A 122 -13.18 12.98 5.28
C ILE A 122 -13.98 13.05 3.98
N ILE A 123 -13.52 13.87 3.05
CA ILE A 123 -14.14 14.03 1.72
C ILE A 123 -13.15 13.50 0.69
N GLY A 124 -13.58 12.52 -0.12
CA GLY A 124 -12.74 11.91 -1.14
C GLY A 124 -13.50 10.89 -1.96
N ILE A 125 -12.99 10.61 -3.15
CA ILE A 125 -13.56 9.62 -4.08
C ILE A 125 -12.50 8.56 -4.40
N GLY A 126 -12.92 7.31 -4.58
CA GLY A 126 -12.05 6.19 -4.92
C GLY A 126 -10.94 5.99 -3.90
N GLY A 127 -9.68 6.00 -4.33
CA GLY A 127 -8.52 5.79 -3.45
C GLY A 127 -8.37 6.83 -2.34
N SER A 128 -8.92 8.03 -2.52
CA SER A 128 -8.91 9.09 -1.49
C SER A 128 -9.93 8.85 -0.37
N ALA A 129 -10.90 7.96 -0.57
CA ALA A 129 -11.88 7.57 0.43
C ALA A 129 -11.63 6.15 0.97
N LEU A 130 -11.43 5.17 0.10
CA LEU A 130 -11.36 3.75 0.47
C LEU A 130 -10.18 3.43 1.40
N GLY A 131 -9.01 4.04 1.17
CA GLY A 131 -7.85 3.89 2.05
C GLY A 131 -8.12 4.40 3.47
N PRO A 132 -8.56 5.65 3.65
CA PRO A 132 -8.97 6.18 4.95
C PRO A 132 -10.08 5.38 5.63
N GLN A 133 -11.12 4.94 4.90
CA GLN A 133 -12.18 4.08 5.43
C GLN A 133 -11.62 2.76 5.95
N PHE A 134 -10.79 2.07 5.15
CA PHE A 134 -10.15 0.82 5.56
C PHE A 134 -9.35 0.99 6.86
N ILE A 135 -8.55 2.04 6.97
CA ILE A 135 -7.78 2.30 8.20
C ILE A 135 -8.68 2.62 9.38
N TYR A 136 -9.75 3.40 9.16
CA TYR A 136 -10.70 3.73 10.22
C TYR A 136 -11.45 2.49 10.72
N GLU A 137 -11.95 1.64 9.83
CA GLU A 137 -12.61 0.39 10.21
C GLU A 137 -11.67 -0.57 10.98
N ALA A 138 -10.41 -0.62 10.56
CA ALA A 138 -9.42 -1.49 11.21
C ALA A 138 -8.95 -0.97 12.57
N LEU A 139 -8.79 0.34 12.75
CA LEU A 139 -8.10 0.93 13.90
C LEU A 139 -8.91 2.00 14.65
N GLY A 140 -10.05 2.43 14.11
CA GLY A 140 -10.81 3.58 14.60
C GLY A 140 -11.73 3.33 15.80
N ALA A 141 -11.84 2.08 16.29
CA ALA A 141 -12.77 1.72 17.37
C ALA A 141 -12.63 2.59 18.65
N ASN A 142 -11.42 3.07 18.93
CA ASN A 142 -11.12 3.94 20.08
C ASN A 142 -10.74 5.37 19.64
N SER A 143 -11.17 5.79 18.45
CA SER A 143 -10.90 7.15 17.99
C SER A 143 -11.56 8.18 18.90
N PRO A 144 -10.84 9.26 19.30
CA PRO A 144 -11.42 10.33 20.09
C PRO A 144 -12.38 11.23 19.30
N LEU A 145 -12.40 11.09 17.96
CA LEU A 145 -13.27 11.82 17.05
C LEU A 145 -14.19 10.85 16.33
N LYS A 146 -15.46 11.19 16.22
CA LYS A 146 -16.40 10.47 15.35
C LYS A 146 -16.10 10.82 13.90
N THR A 147 -15.81 9.82 13.07
CA THR A 147 -15.40 10.03 11.68
C THR A 147 -16.58 9.80 10.73
N PHE A 148 -16.72 10.68 9.77
CA PHE A 148 -17.69 10.62 8.69
C PHE A 148 -16.97 10.67 7.36
N PHE A 149 -17.55 10.00 6.36
CA PHE A 149 -16.99 9.93 5.02
C PHE A 149 -18.01 10.46 4.01
N PHE A 150 -17.55 11.35 3.13
CA PHE A 150 -18.24 11.75 1.92
C PHE A 150 -17.44 11.26 0.72
N ASP A 151 -17.89 10.18 0.12
CA ASP A 151 -17.20 9.45 -0.96
C ASP A 151 -18.02 9.41 -2.26
N ASN A 152 -19.17 10.04 -2.27
CA ASN A 152 -20.06 10.14 -3.42
C ASN A 152 -20.55 11.59 -3.62
N THR A 153 -20.82 11.94 -4.87
CA THR A 153 -21.41 13.22 -5.27
C THR A 153 -22.91 13.13 -5.53
N ASP A 154 -23.50 11.94 -5.37
CA ASP A 154 -24.94 11.73 -5.53
C ASP A 154 -25.69 12.43 -4.38
N PRO A 155 -26.63 13.33 -4.68
CA PRO A 155 -27.40 14.06 -3.66
C PRO A 155 -28.57 13.24 -3.07
N ALA A 156 -28.77 11.97 -3.49
CA ALA A 156 -29.88 11.12 -3.05
C ALA A 156 -29.72 10.56 -1.65
#